data_e85b7d42077f4c58869bf921747a1e27
#
_entry.id   e85b7d42077f4c58869bf921747a1e27
#
_cell.length_a   1.000
_cell.length_b   1.000
_cell.length_c   1.000
_cell.angle_alpha   90.00
_cell.angle_beta   90.00
_cell.angle_gamma   90.00
#
_symmetry.space_group_name_H-M   'P 1'
#
loop_
_entity.id
_entity.type
_entity.pdbx_description
1 polymer ?
#
loop_
_entity_poly.entity_id
_entity_poly.type
_entity_poly.pdbx_seq_one_letter_code
_entity_poly.pdbx_strand_id
1 'polypeptide(L)'
;MYRVIVLYDEAPNADSYAEHVEVCKQVPNGVFRHGKVTGAPMGEPTHAYYAEWEFADEEAFQTAVRSEEFMATGKDAYKRGFPQPTVEFLELR
;
A
#
# COMPACT_ATOMS: atom_id res chain seq x y z
N MET A 1 2.62 16.04 -5.86
CA MET A 1 1.79 14.89 -5.48
C MET A 1 2.66 13.82 -4.86
N TYR A 2 2.21 13.20 -3.78
CA TYR A 2 3.00 12.22 -3.04
C TYR A 2 2.29 10.89 -3.01
N ARG A 3 3.05 9.81 -2.96
CA ARG A 3 2.50 8.45 -2.80
C ARG A 3 3.27 7.65 -1.76
N VAL A 4 2.53 6.80 -1.05
CA VAL A 4 3.11 5.66 -0.35
C VAL A 4 2.85 4.46 -1.23
N ILE A 5 3.90 3.75 -1.63
CA ILE A 5 3.75 2.55 -2.45
C ILE A 5 4.10 1.32 -1.63
N VAL A 6 3.35 0.25 -1.86
CA VAL A 6 3.50 -1.02 -1.16
C VAL A 6 3.65 -2.12 -2.20
N LEU A 7 4.75 -2.83 -2.15
CA LEU A 7 5.08 -3.87 -3.14
C LEU A 7 5.25 -5.20 -2.42
N TYR A 8 4.48 -6.21 -2.84
CA TYR A 8 4.57 -7.56 -2.30
C TYR A 8 5.23 -8.47 -3.32
N ASP A 9 6.23 -9.25 -2.90
CA ASP A 9 6.86 -10.26 -3.76
C ASP A 9 5.93 -11.44 -4.00
N GLU A 10 5.10 -11.76 -3.00
CA GLU A 10 4.04 -12.77 -3.11
C GLU A 10 2.70 -12.12 -2.85
N ALA A 11 1.68 -12.51 -3.61
CA ALA A 11 0.34 -11.94 -3.43
C ALA A 11 -0.23 -12.38 -2.08
N PRO A 12 -0.75 -11.45 -1.26
CA PRO A 12 -1.47 -11.82 -0.05
C PRO A 12 -2.76 -12.57 -0.39
N ASN A 13 -3.30 -13.31 0.59
CA ASN A 13 -4.56 -14.02 0.42
C ASN A 13 -5.66 -13.02 0.00
N ALA A 14 -6.36 -13.32 -1.08
CA ALA A 14 -7.31 -12.38 -1.68
C ALA A 14 -8.47 -12.02 -0.75
N ASP A 15 -9.04 -13.01 -0.05
CA ASP A 15 -10.18 -12.76 0.83
C ASP A 15 -9.76 -11.95 2.04
N SER A 16 -8.61 -12.28 2.63
CA SER A 16 -8.06 -11.54 3.76
C SER A 16 -7.67 -10.12 3.35
N TYR A 17 -7.14 -9.97 2.14
CA TYR A 17 -6.77 -8.64 1.64
C TYR A 17 -7.98 -7.75 1.43
N ALA A 18 -9.10 -8.31 0.99
CA ALA A 18 -10.35 -7.56 0.82
C ALA A 18 -10.80 -6.92 2.15
N GLU A 19 -10.62 -7.62 3.26
CA GLU A 19 -10.89 -7.06 4.59
C GLU A 19 -9.86 -6.00 4.98
N HIS A 20 -8.59 -6.25 4.67
CA HIS A 20 -7.49 -5.32 4.93
C HIS A 20 -7.70 -3.98 4.21
N VAL A 21 -8.29 -3.98 3.03
CA VAL A 21 -8.59 -2.76 2.25
C VAL A 21 -9.41 -1.77 3.08
N GLU A 22 -10.36 -2.26 3.91
CA GLU A 22 -11.18 -1.38 4.73
C GLU A 22 -10.34 -0.64 5.78
N VAL A 23 -9.30 -1.29 6.30
CA VAL A 23 -8.34 -0.64 7.22
C VAL A 23 -7.52 0.41 6.47
N CYS A 24 -7.06 0.08 5.27
CA CYS A 24 -6.26 0.99 4.44
C CYS A 24 -7.02 2.24 4.04
N LYS A 25 -8.32 2.13 3.81
CA LYS A 25 -9.17 3.27 3.45
C LYS A 25 -9.37 4.28 4.58
N GLN A 26 -9.04 3.92 5.82
CA GLN A 26 -9.15 4.82 6.97
C GLN A 26 -8.01 5.83 7.04
N VAL A 27 -6.93 5.63 6.31
CA VAL A 27 -5.79 6.57 6.30
C VAL A 27 -6.26 7.92 5.79
N PRO A 28 -6.05 9.02 6.56
CA PRO A 28 -6.59 10.32 6.21
C PRO A 28 -5.88 10.93 4.99
N ASN A 29 -6.62 11.76 4.27
CA ASN A 29 -6.12 12.63 3.17
C ASN A 29 -5.66 11.89 1.92
N GLY A 30 -5.73 10.57 1.90
CA GLY A 30 -5.22 9.80 0.77
C GLY A 30 -6.30 9.06 0.02
N VAL A 31 -5.99 8.71 -1.22
CA VAL A 31 -6.80 7.80 -2.02
C VAL A 31 -6.06 6.48 -2.10
N PHE A 32 -6.68 5.42 -1.61
CA PHE A 32 -6.09 4.09 -1.61
C PHE A 32 -6.50 3.31 -2.86
N ARG A 33 -5.52 2.71 -3.54
CA ARG A 33 -5.74 1.84 -4.69
C ARG A 33 -4.81 0.63 -4.58
N HIS A 34 -5.24 -0.48 -5.14
CA HIS A 34 -4.43 -1.69 -5.11
C HIS A 34 -4.71 -2.55 -6.35
N GLY A 35 -3.82 -3.46 -6.64
CA GLY A 35 -3.99 -4.32 -7.77
C GLY A 35 -2.92 -5.39 -7.89
N LYS A 36 -3.19 -6.34 -8.77
CA LYS A 36 -2.30 -7.45 -9.08
C LYS A 36 -1.32 -7.02 -10.16
N VAL A 37 -0.05 -7.37 -9.99
CA VAL A 37 0.95 -7.19 -11.05
C VAL A 37 0.70 -8.28 -12.10
N THR A 38 0.50 -7.88 -13.36
CA THR A 38 0.09 -8.81 -14.41
C THR A 38 1.23 -9.28 -15.30
N GLY A 39 2.38 -8.59 -15.26
CA GLY A 39 3.51 -8.97 -16.10
C GLY A 39 4.57 -7.90 -16.12
N ALA A 40 5.61 -8.13 -16.91
CA ALA A 40 6.69 -7.20 -17.12
C ALA A 40 7.07 -7.22 -18.61
N PRO A 41 7.67 -6.14 -19.15
CA PRO A 41 8.03 -6.10 -20.57
C PRO A 41 9.11 -7.11 -20.94
N MET A 42 9.97 -7.48 -19.96
CA MET A 42 11.03 -8.47 -20.16
C MET A 42 11.13 -9.35 -18.92
N GLY A 43 11.02 -10.67 -19.11
CA GLY A 43 11.14 -11.65 -18.03
C GLY A 43 9.95 -11.61 -17.08
N GLU A 44 10.12 -12.21 -15.91
CA GLU A 44 9.10 -12.26 -14.89
C GLU A 44 9.10 -10.98 -14.05
N PRO A 45 7.94 -10.49 -13.62
CA PRO A 45 7.90 -9.32 -12.73
C PRO A 45 8.52 -9.66 -11.37
N THR A 46 9.16 -8.65 -10.76
CA THR A 46 9.80 -8.79 -9.46
C THR A 46 8.77 -8.88 -8.32
N HIS A 47 7.64 -8.22 -8.51
CA HIS A 47 6.59 -8.14 -7.49
C HIS A 47 5.30 -8.74 -8.02
N ALA A 48 4.47 -9.25 -7.10
CA ALA A 48 3.21 -9.91 -7.45
C ALA A 48 1.99 -9.03 -7.20
N TYR A 49 2.07 -8.13 -6.22
CA TYR A 49 0.93 -7.30 -5.83
C TYR A 49 1.38 -5.89 -5.45
N TYR A 50 0.51 -4.92 -5.70
CA TYR A 50 0.80 -3.49 -5.54
C TYR A 50 -0.34 -2.80 -4.80
N ALA A 51 0.02 -1.87 -3.91
CA ALA A 51 -0.94 -0.97 -3.30
C ALA A 51 -0.33 0.42 -3.20
N GLU A 52 -1.18 1.43 -3.11
CA GLU A 52 -0.71 2.80 -2.95
C GLU A 52 -1.73 3.65 -2.20
N TRP A 53 -1.21 4.68 -1.53
CA TRP A 53 -1.99 5.85 -1.12
C TRP A 53 -1.45 7.04 -1.88
N GLU A 54 -2.33 7.84 -2.47
CA GLU A 54 -1.95 9.06 -3.17
C GLU A 54 -2.44 10.28 -2.40
N PHE A 55 -1.55 11.27 -2.24
CA PHE A 55 -1.82 12.49 -1.49
C PHE A 55 -1.55 13.71 -2.38
N ALA A 56 -2.40 14.73 -2.26
CA ALA A 56 -2.34 15.92 -3.12
C ALA A 56 -1.05 16.72 -2.91
N ASP A 57 -0.56 16.80 -1.67
CA ASP A 57 0.60 17.61 -1.32
C ASP A 57 1.37 17.01 -0.15
N GLU A 58 2.51 17.63 0.18
CA GLU A 58 3.40 17.15 1.23
C GLU A 58 2.74 17.18 2.61
N GLU A 59 1.96 18.22 2.90
CA GLU A 59 1.29 18.35 4.19
C GLU A 59 0.31 17.19 4.43
N ALA A 60 -0.52 16.90 3.43
CA ALA A 60 -1.47 15.79 3.49
C ALA A 60 -0.75 14.45 3.70
N PHE A 61 0.37 14.26 2.99
CA PHE A 61 1.20 13.07 3.11
C PHE A 61 1.80 12.95 4.52
N GLN A 62 2.42 14.02 5.02
CA GLN A 62 3.07 13.99 6.34
C GLN A 62 2.07 13.71 7.45
N THR A 63 0.90 14.32 7.39
CA THR A 63 -0.17 14.08 8.36
C THR A 63 -0.60 12.61 8.33
N ALA A 64 -0.77 12.07 7.14
CA ALA A 64 -1.25 10.70 6.97
C ALA A 64 -0.26 9.66 7.51
N VAL A 65 1.03 9.76 7.16
CA VAL A 65 2.01 8.76 7.57
C VAL A 65 2.34 8.80 9.05
N ARG A 66 1.96 9.86 9.74
CA ARG A 66 2.09 9.99 11.21
C ARG A 66 0.84 9.57 11.95
N SER A 67 -0.23 9.23 11.24
CA SER A 67 -1.52 8.91 11.85
C SER A 67 -1.54 7.51 12.45
N GLU A 68 -2.43 7.31 13.43
CA GLU A 68 -2.68 5.98 14.00
C GLU A 68 -3.27 5.06 12.95
N GLU A 69 -4.08 5.60 12.04
CA GLU A 69 -4.70 4.84 10.97
C GLU A 69 -3.66 4.25 10.02
N PHE A 70 -2.61 5.00 9.70
CA PHE A 70 -1.54 4.48 8.87
C PHE A 70 -0.78 3.35 9.59
N MET A 71 -0.45 3.54 10.87
CA MET A 71 0.20 2.49 11.66
C MET A 71 -0.67 1.25 11.78
N ALA A 72 -1.98 1.43 11.88
CA ALA A 72 -2.93 0.32 11.95
C ALA A 72 -2.88 -0.57 10.71
N THR A 73 -2.57 -0.02 9.53
CA THR A 73 -2.47 -0.82 8.31
C THR A 73 -1.34 -1.84 8.38
N GLY A 74 -0.19 -1.43 8.92
CA GLY A 74 0.95 -2.34 9.10
C GLY A 74 0.68 -3.41 10.13
N LYS A 75 0.05 -3.05 11.24
CA LYS A 75 -0.34 -4.01 12.30
C LYS A 75 -1.34 -5.01 11.77
N ASP A 76 -2.33 -4.55 11.00
CA ASP A 76 -3.36 -5.42 10.44
C ASP A 76 -2.76 -6.42 9.45
N ALA A 77 -1.87 -5.96 8.57
CA ALA A 77 -1.17 -6.81 7.62
C ALA A 77 -0.36 -7.90 8.34
N TYR A 78 0.34 -7.51 9.40
CA TYR A 78 1.13 -8.45 10.20
C TYR A 78 0.25 -9.51 10.87
N LYS A 79 -0.86 -9.08 11.47
CA LYS A 79 -1.80 -10.00 12.13
C LYS A 79 -2.43 -10.99 11.17
N ARG A 80 -2.64 -10.58 9.90
CA ARG A 80 -3.20 -11.45 8.86
C ARG A 80 -2.17 -12.41 8.30
N GLY A 81 -0.90 -12.26 8.68
CA GLY A 81 0.17 -13.12 8.17
C GLY A 81 0.53 -12.84 6.72
N PHE A 82 0.30 -11.64 6.24
CA PHE A 82 0.70 -11.28 4.88
C PHE A 82 2.22 -11.33 4.73
N PRO A 83 2.73 -11.66 3.53
CA PRO A 83 4.15 -11.51 3.26
C PRO A 83 4.59 -10.08 3.56
N GLN A 84 5.81 -9.90 4.06
CA GLN A 84 6.29 -8.57 4.37
C GLN A 84 6.53 -7.80 3.08
N PRO A 85 5.88 -6.63 2.89
CA PRO A 85 6.06 -5.84 1.67
C PRO A 85 7.26 -4.91 1.77
N THR A 86 7.67 -4.41 0.61
CA THR A 86 8.52 -3.23 0.53
C THR A 86 7.60 -2.01 0.53
N VAL A 87 7.86 -1.05 1.41
CA VAL A 87 7.08 0.18 1.50
C VAL A 87 8.01 1.36 1.27
N GLU A 88 7.65 2.20 0.32
CA GLU A 88 8.47 3.37 -0.04
C GLU A 88 7.61 4.61 -0.20
N PHE A 89 8.21 5.77 0.04
CA PHE A 89 7.57 7.06 -0.14
C PHE A 89 8.08 7.68 -1.45
N LEU A 90 7.19 8.30 -2.19
CA LEU A 90 7.48 8.79 -3.53
C LEU A 90 6.90 10.19 -3.73
N GLU A 91 7.73 11.09 -4.27
CA GLU A 91 7.26 12.39 -4.75
C GLU A 91 7.18 12.34 -6.27
N LEU A 92 5.99 12.58 -6.82
CA LEU A 92 5.79 12.64 -8.27
C LEU A 92 6.19 14.02 -8.81
N ARG A 93 6.88 14.02 -9.92
CA ARG A 93 7.39 15.23 -10.56
C ARG A 93 6.67 15.53 -11.86
#